data_a2b8df8784000d033884e6e83826cbf2
#
_entry.id   a2b8df8784000d033884e6e83826cbf2
#
_cell.length_a   1.000
_cell.length_b   1.000
_cell.length_c   1.000
_cell.angle_alpha   90.00
_cell.angle_beta   90.00
_cell.angle_gamma   90.00
#
_symmetry.space_group_name_H-M   'P 1'
#
loop_
_entity.id
_entity.type
_entity.pdbx_description
1 polymer ?
#
loop_
_entity_poly.entity_id
_entity_poly.type
_entity_poly.pdbx_seq_one_letter_code
_entity_poly.pdbx_strand_id
1 'polypeptide(L)'
;IPVYHKEVEAFEVFDKDGKFLAVLYTDFHPRPGKRAGAWMTSYKDQWIDKKTGKNSRPHVSVVMNFTKPTENKPALLTFNEVETFLHEFGHSLHGMFANSTYRSLSGTNVYWDFVELPLQIMENFAIEKDFLNTFARHYQTGEVLPDELIKRLVDASNFNVAYACLRQISFGLLDMAWYTHNTPFEGDVKAYEQEAWKDAQILPVVQEACMSTQFSHIFAGGYAAGYYSYKWAEVLDADAFSLFKQKGI
;
A
#
# COMPACT_ATOMS: atom_id res chain seq x y z
N ILE A 1 -5.15 -13.01 22.24
CA ILE A 1 -4.96 -13.54 20.89
C ILE A 1 -3.50 -13.98 20.76
N PRO A 2 -3.20 -15.21 20.28
CA PRO A 2 -1.83 -15.63 20.09
C PRO A 2 -1.14 -14.83 18.98
N VAL A 3 0.12 -14.48 19.22
CA VAL A 3 0.97 -13.77 18.26
C VAL A 3 2.18 -14.62 17.88
N TYR A 4 2.71 -14.45 16.69
CA TYR A 4 3.84 -15.24 16.17
C TYR A 4 5.21 -14.68 16.57
N HIS A 5 5.27 -13.48 17.11
CA HIS A 5 6.49 -12.84 17.61
C HIS A 5 6.15 -11.85 18.73
N LYS A 6 7.07 -11.66 19.66
CA LYS A 6 6.89 -10.80 20.85
C LYS A 6 6.69 -9.30 20.54
N GLU A 7 7.12 -8.86 19.36
CA GLU A 7 6.97 -7.48 18.89
C GLU A 7 5.69 -7.29 18.05
N VAL A 8 4.88 -8.33 17.88
CA VAL A 8 3.61 -8.27 17.16
C VAL A 8 2.48 -8.03 18.17
N GLU A 9 1.64 -7.07 17.89
CA GLU A 9 0.42 -6.83 18.64
C GLU A 9 -0.79 -7.35 17.87
N ALA A 10 -1.83 -7.77 18.59
CA ALA A 10 -3.06 -8.27 17.99
C ALA A 10 -4.28 -7.60 18.63
N PHE A 11 -5.19 -7.14 17.79
CA PHE A 11 -6.37 -6.40 18.17
C PHE A 11 -7.64 -7.10 17.68
N GLU A 12 -8.66 -7.16 18.51
CA GLU A 12 -10.01 -7.42 18.08
C GLU A 12 -10.62 -6.12 17.56
N VAL A 13 -11.15 -6.18 16.32
CA VAL A 13 -11.79 -5.03 15.67
C VAL A 13 -13.29 -5.22 15.70
N PHE A 14 -14.00 -4.18 16.12
CA PHE A 14 -15.46 -4.17 16.22
C PHE A 14 -16.04 -3.02 15.39
N ASP A 15 -17.28 -3.18 14.92
CA ASP A 15 -18.01 -2.09 14.30
C ASP A 15 -18.57 -1.12 15.35
N LYS A 16 -19.24 -0.05 14.91
CA LYS A 16 -19.84 0.97 15.78
C LYS A 16 -20.92 0.42 16.73
N ASP A 17 -21.49 -0.72 16.43
CA ASP A 17 -22.54 -1.38 17.21
C ASP A 17 -21.95 -2.48 18.13
N GLY A 18 -20.62 -2.59 18.19
CA GLY A 18 -19.91 -3.55 19.03
C GLY A 18 -19.87 -4.98 18.45
N LYS A 19 -20.21 -5.14 17.18
CA LYS A 19 -20.14 -6.44 16.51
C LYS A 19 -18.71 -6.72 16.05
N PHE A 20 -18.21 -7.91 16.35
CA PHE A 20 -16.88 -8.36 15.94
C PHE A 20 -16.72 -8.39 14.40
N LEU A 21 -15.71 -7.66 13.91
CA LEU A 21 -15.39 -7.55 12.48
C LEU A 21 -14.18 -8.39 12.08
N ALA A 22 -13.09 -8.32 12.83
CA ALA A 22 -11.82 -8.91 12.41
C ALA A 22 -10.84 -9.07 13.57
N VAL A 23 -9.75 -9.81 13.32
CA VAL A 23 -8.51 -9.68 14.10
C VAL A 23 -7.48 -8.96 13.22
N LEU A 24 -6.89 -7.91 13.77
CA LEU A 24 -5.79 -7.17 13.16
C LEU A 24 -4.49 -7.46 13.91
N TYR A 25 -3.46 -7.87 13.19
CA TYR A 25 -2.09 -7.97 13.70
C TYR A 25 -1.27 -6.82 13.16
N THR A 26 -0.45 -6.20 14.01
CA THR A 26 0.50 -5.16 13.62
C THR A 26 1.93 -5.64 13.88
N ASP A 27 2.75 -5.60 12.85
CA ASP A 27 4.15 -6.02 12.87
C ASP A 27 5.03 -4.91 12.29
N PHE A 28 5.37 -3.92 13.13
CA PHE A 28 5.88 -2.63 12.65
C PHE A 28 7.40 -2.51 12.59
N HIS A 29 8.16 -3.41 13.20
CA HIS A 29 9.59 -3.20 13.34
C HIS A 29 10.45 -4.25 12.64
N PRO A 30 11.62 -3.85 12.10
CA PRO A 30 12.55 -4.78 11.47
C PRO A 30 13.18 -5.71 12.51
N ARG A 31 13.51 -6.93 12.08
CA ARG A 31 14.24 -7.93 12.85
C ARG A 31 14.94 -8.93 11.93
N PRO A 32 15.93 -9.72 12.41
CA PRO A 32 16.52 -10.79 11.62
C PRO A 32 15.46 -11.74 11.05
N GLY A 33 15.58 -12.05 9.77
CA GLY A 33 14.64 -12.93 9.06
C GLY A 33 13.35 -12.28 8.56
N LYS A 34 13.05 -11.03 8.92
CA LYS A 34 11.93 -10.27 8.36
C LYS A 34 12.35 -9.60 7.05
N ARG A 35 11.55 -9.78 6.00
CA ARG A 35 11.78 -9.13 4.70
C ARG A 35 11.59 -7.61 4.82
N ALA A 36 12.38 -6.85 4.07
CA ALA A 36 12.22 -5.41 3.93
C ALA A 36 10.95 -5.05 3.14
N GLY A 37 10.50 -3.80 3.26
CA GLY A 37 9.28 -3.29 2.64
C GLY A 37 8.10 -3.27 3.59
N ALA A 38 6.91 -3.09 3.03
CA ALA A 38 5.64 -3.11 3.72
C ALA A 38 4.66 -3.98 2.95
N TRP A 39 3.71 -4.60 3.63
CA TRP A 39 2.65 -5.37 3.00
C TRP A 39 1.52 -5.69 3.98
N MET A 40 0.33 -5.90 3.44
CA MET A 40 -0.77 -6.55 4.13
C MET A 40 -0.80 -8.04 3.80
N THR A 41 -1.20 -8.86 4.74
CA THR A 41 -1.46 -10.29 4.53
C THR A 41 -2.75 -10.71 5.24
N SER A 42 -3.52 -11.56 4.57
CA SER A 42 -4.67 -12.24 5.17
C SER A 42 -4.25 -13.62 5.63
N TYR A 43 -4.31 -13.89 6.94
CA TYR A 43 -4.11 -15.24 7.49
C TYR A 43 -5.39 -16.08 7.40
N LYS A 44 -6.51 -15.40 7.38
CA LYS A 44 -7.83 -16.00 7.24
C LYS A 44 -8.75 -15.03 6.55
N ASP A 45 -9.33 -15.42 5.42
CA ASP A 45 -10.30 -14.60 4.71
C ASP A 45 -11.68 -14.66 5.36
N GLN A 46 -12.51 -13.67 5.07
CA GLN A 46 -13.92 -13.69 5.41
C GLN A 46 -14.70 -14.56 4.41
N TRP A 47 -15.70 -15.27 4.88
CA TRP A 47 -16.66 -15.99 4.04
C TRP A 47 -17.92 -16.36 4.84
N ILE A 48 -19.00 -16.70 4.14
CA ILE A 48 -20.26 -17.14 4.76
C ILE A 48 -20.46 -18.63 4.51
N ASP A 49 -20.55 -19.41 5.60
CA ASP A 49 -20.89 -20.83 5.53
C ASP A 49 -22.36 -20.96 5.10
N LYS A 50 -22.59 -21.49 3.89
CA LYS A 50 -23.93 -21.64 3.33
C LYS A 50 -24.82 -22.61 4.10
N LYS A 51 -24.25 -23.56 4.85
CA LYS A 51 -25.02 -24.54 5.61
C LYS A 51 -25.49 -23.99 6.95
N THR A 52 -24.64 -23.22 7.60
CA THR A 52 -24.88 -22.70 8.96
C THR A 52 -25.27 -21.23 9.00
N GLY A 53 -25.05 -20.49 7.90
CA GLY A 53 -25.20 -19.02 7.85
C GLY A 53 -24.10 -18.26 8.61
N LYS A 54 -23.12 -18.97 9.19
CA LYS A 54 -22.06 -18.35 10.00
C LYS A 54 -21.12 -17.54 9.11
N ASN A 55 -20.94 -16.27 9.44
CA ASN A 55 -19.95 -15.39 8.83
C ASN A 55 -18.59 -15.57 9.52
N SER A 56 -17.65 -16.21 8.82
CA SER A 56 -16.27 -16.38 9.28
C SER A 56 -15.53 -15.05 9.10
N ARG A 57 -15.15 -14.42 10.20
CA ARG A 57 -14.49 -13.10 10.14
C ARG A 57 -12.99 -13.24 9.88
N PRO A 58 -12.40 -12.25 9.17
CA PRO A 58 -11.02 -12.32 8.70
C PRO A 58 -10.01 -12.07 9.82
N HIS A 59 -8.78 -12.56 9.59
CA HIS A 59 -7.59 -12.23 10.35
C HIS A 59 -6.57 -11.64 9.38
N VAL A 60 -6.20 -10.39 9.57
CA VAL A 60 -5.29 -9.66 8.68
C VAL A 60 -4.09 -9.14 9.45
N SER A 61 -2.99 -8.90 8.77
CA SER A 61 -1.83 -8.24 9.36
C SER A 61 -1.33 -7.10 8.48
N VAL A 62 -0.90 -6.02 9.14
CA VAL A 62 -0.09 -4.95 8.56
C VAL A 62 1.35 -5.17 8.97
N VAL A 63 2.23 -5.31 8.01
CA VAL A 63 3.66 -5.52 8.25
C VAL A 63 4.44 -4.35 7.69
N MET A 64 5.26 -3.73 8.55
CA MET A 64 6.09 -2.56 8.25
C MET A 64 7.53 -2.81 8.69
N ASN A 65 8.42 -1.87 8.40
CA ASN A 65 9.80 -1.88 8.88
C ASN A 65 10.19 -0.49 9.40
N PHE A 66 9.39 0.05 10.31
CA PHE A 66 9.65 1.35 10.94
C PHE A 66 10.85 1.31 11.86
N THR A 67 11.58 2.42 11.92
CA THR A 67 12.66 2.60 12.90
C THR A 67 12.13 2.39 14.32
N LYS A 68 12.83 1.55 15.09
CA LYS A 68 12.45 1.28 16.48
C LYS A 68 12.59 2.54 17.35
N PRO A 69 11.77 2.70 18.39
CA PRO A 69 12.01 3.71 19.41
C PRO A 69 13.31 3.43 20.15
N THR A 70 13.88 4.46 20.71
CA THR A 70 15.04 4.38 21.64
C THR A 70 14.59 4.66 23.06
N GLU A 71 15.46 4.45 24.06
CA GLU A 71 15.13 4.74 25.48
C GLU A 71 14.63 6.17 25.72
N ASN A 72 15.14 7.12 24.92
CA ASN A 72 14.90 8.56 25.14
C ASN A 72 14.04 9.21 24.03
N LYS A 73 13.62 8.45 23.01
CA LYS A 73 12.88 9.00 21.88
C LYS A 73 11.92 7.97 21.30
N PRO A 74 10.64 8.34 21.09
CA PRO A 74 9.68 7.47 20.40
C PRO A 74 10.10 7.23 18.94
N ALA A 75 9.54 6.22 18.31
CA ALA A 75 9.64 6.05 16.88
C ALA A 75 8.93 7.24 16.20
N LEU A 76 9.71 8.05 15.47
CA LEU A 76 9.19 9.18 14.69
C LEU A 76 9.19 8.75 13.23
N LEU A 77 7.99 8.72 12.63
CA LEU A 77 7.82 8.34 11.24
C LEU A 77 8.11 9.52 10.32
N THR A 78 8.73 9.24 9.18
CA THR A 78 8.78 10.16 8.06
C THR A 78 7.39 10.25 7.41
N PHE A 79 7.17 11.27 6.60
CA PHE A 79 5.90 11.41 5.87
C PHE A 79 5.62 10.19 4.97
N ASN A 80 6.63 9.73 4.23
CA ASN A 80 6.48 8.53 3.40
C ASN A 80 6.14 7.27 4.20
N GLU A 81 6.66 7.13 5.43
CA GLU A 81 6.28 6.00 6.29
C GLU A 81 4.81 6.09 6.74
N VAL A 82 4.29 7.31 6.96
CA VAL A 82 2.86 7.53 7.26
C VAL A 82 2.01 7.20 6.04
N GLU A 83 2.37 7.66 4.84
CA GLU A 83 1.68 7.30 3.59
C GLU A 83 1.68 5.79 3.39
N THR A 84 2.84 5.13 3.50
CA THR A 84 2.95 3.67 3.38
C THR A 84 2.09 2.95 4.43
N PHE A 85 2.03 3.45 5.65
CA PHE A 85 1.15 2.88 6.68
C PHE A 85 -0.33 3.00 6.28
N LEU A 86 -0.77 4.15 5.80
CA LEU A 86 -2.15 4.35 5.34
C LEU A 86 -2.48 3.46 4.15
N HIS A 87 -1.54 3.27 3.24
CA HIS A 87 -1.61 2.33 2.14
C HIS A 87 -1.89 0.91 2.63
N GLU A 88 -1.02 0.33 3.45
CA GLU A 88 -1.16 -1.04 3.96
C GLU A 88 -2.38 -1.19 4.88
N PHE A 89 -2.72 -0.14 5.61
CA PHE A 89 -3.93 -0.11 6.41
C PHE A 89 -5.19 -0.07 5.55
N GLY A 90 -5.14 0.59 4.38
CA GLY A 90 -6.20 0.54 3.37
C GLY A 90 -6.48 -0.88 2.87
N HIS A 91 -5.43 -1.66 2.55
CA HIS A 91 -5.58 -3.09 2.27
C HIS A 91 -6.22 -3.85 3.43
N SER A 92 -5.81 -3.52 4.65
CA SER A 92 -6.36 -4.15 5.85
C SER A 92 -7.84 -3.83 6.06
N LEU A 93 -8.25 -2.58 5.81
CA LEU A 93 -9.67 -2.19 5.83
C LEU A 93 -10.47 -2.95 4.76
N HIS A 94 -9.93 -3.07 3.55
CA HIS A 94 -10.55 -3.86 2.48
C HIS A 94 -10.77 -5.32 2.91
N GLY A 95 -9.76 -5.94 3.55
CA GLY A 95 -9.88 -7.29 4.11
C GLY A 95 -10.86 -7.37 5.28
N MET A 96 -10.78 -6.44 6.24
CA MET A 96 -11.60 -6.45 7.46
C MET A 96 -13.08 -6.18 7.20
N PHE A 97 -13.42 -5.31 6.24
CA PHE A 97 -14.80 -5.00 5.89
C PHE A 97 -15.43 -6.00 4.91
N ALA A 98 -14.68 -7.01 4.47
CA ALA A 98 -15.21 -8.01 3.57
C ALA A 98 -16.52 -8.64 4.08
N ASN A 99 -17.48 -8.81 3.18
CA ASN A 99 -18.77 -9.45 3.44
C ASN A 99 -19.27 -10.25 2.22
N SER A 100 -18.41 -11.14 1.74
CA SER A 100 -18.67 -11.98 0.57
C SER A 100 -19.17 -13.36 0.98
N THR A 101 -19.99 -13.98 0.13
CA THR A 101 -20.43 -15.36 0.34
C THR A 101 -19.29 -16.34 0.13
N TYR A 102 -18.46 -16.09 -0.89
CA TYR A 102 -17.39 -16.99 -1.28
C TYR A 102 -16.02 -16.46 -0.82
N ARG A 103 -15.23 -17.32 -0.22
CA ARG A 103 -13.88 -17.02 0.24
C ARG A 103 -12.98 -16.48 -0.88
N SER A 104 -13.03 -17.09 -2.06
CA SER A 104 -12.23 -16.72 -3.22
C SER A 104 -12.57 -15.36 -3.85
N LEU A 105 -13.65 -14.71 -3.38
CA LEU A 105 -14.11 -13.40 -3.83
C LEU A 105 -14.17 -12.40 -2.67
N SER A 106 -13.42 -12.66 -1.60
CA SER A 106 -13.50 -11.90 -0.36
C SER A 106 -12.28 -11.00 -0.17
N GLY A 107 -12.52 -9.79 0.34
CA GLY A 107 -11.46 -8.83 0.66
C GLY A 107 -10.61 -8.48 -0.56
N THR A 108 -9.30 -8.65 -0.42
CA THR A 108 -8.33 -8.34 -1.47
C THR A 108 -8.28 -9.33 -2.64
N ASN A 109 -9.13 -10.38 -2.63
CA ASN A 109 -9.29 -11.31 -3.76
C ASN A 109 -10.17 -10.69 -4.85
N VAL A 110 -9.72 -9.62 -5.47
CA VAL A 110 -10.35 -8.86 -6.54
C VAL A 110 -9.41 -8.80 -7.75
N TYR A 111 -9.90 -8.26 -8.89
CA TYR A 111 -9.03 -8.00 -10.02
C TYR A 111 -7.92 -6.99 -9.65
N TRP A 112 -6.75 -7.15 -10.22
CA TRP A 112 -5.57 -6.34 -9.91
C TRP A 112 -5.78 -4.85 -10.12
N ASP A 113 -6.53 -4.47 -11.14
CA ASP A 113 -6.83 -3.07 -11.44
C ASP A 113 -7.81 -2.39 -10.47
N PHE A 114 -8.29 -3.14 -9.47
CA PHE A 114 -9.10 -2.61 -8.37
C PHE A 114 -8.44 -2.73 -7.00
N VAL A 115 -7.48 -3.65 -6.83
CA VAL A 115 -6.93 -3.99 -5.51
C VAL A 115 -6.25 -2.79 -4.83
N GLU A 116 -5.64 -1.88 -5.61
CA GLU A 116 -4.92 -0.71 -5.09
C GLU A 116 -5.85 0.49 -4.76
N LEU A 117 -7.10 0.50 -5.26
CA LEU A 117 -8.01 1.63 -5.09
C LEU A 117 -8.32 1.99 -3.62
N PRO A 118 -8.72 1.04 -2.73
CA PRO A 118 -9.09 1.39 -1.36
C PRO A 118 -7.94 2.01 -0.57
N LEU A 119 -6.71 1.62 -0.87
CA LEU A 119 -5.52 2.07 -0.15
C LEU A 119 -5.00 3.41 -0.68
N GLN A 120 -5.02 3.64 -1.98
CA GLN A 120 -4.67 4.94 -2.53
C GLN A 120 -5.67 6.02 -2.08
N ILE A 121 -6.95 5.68 -1.88
CA ILE A 121 -7.90 6.58 -1.21
C ILE A 121 -7.39 6.94 0.20
N MET A 122 -6.88 5.98 0.96
CA MET A 122 -6.37 6.23 2.32
C MET A 122 -5.12 7.12 2.33
N GLU A 123 -4.24 7.01 1.33
CA GLU A 123 -3.07 7.88 1.20
C GLU A 123 -3.46 9.36 1.09
N ASN A 124 -4.56 9.67 0.39
CA ASN A 124 -5.04 11.05 0.24
C ASN A 124 -5.34 11.74 1.59
N PHE A 125 -5.68 10.99 2.64
CA PHE A 125 -5.88 11.56 3.97
C PHE A 125 -4.58 12.05 4.61
N ALA A 126 -3.41 11.56 4.18
CA ALA A 126 -2.11 11.92 4.77
C ALA A 126 -1.78 13.42 4.69
N ILE A 127 -2.41 14.18 3.82
CA ILE A 127 -2.24 15.62 3.66
C ILE A 127 -3.46 16.42 4.11
N GLU A 128 -4.53 15.78 4.57
CA GLU A 128 -5.72 16.47 5.06
C GLU A 128 -5.52 16.95 6.50
N LYS A 129 -5.65 18.26 6.71
CA LYS A 129 -5.39 18.92 8.00
C LYS A 129 -6.18 18.30 9.14
N ASP A 130 -7.47 18.09 8.95
CA ASP A 130 -8.35 17.59 10.01
C ASP A 130 -7.99 16.17 10.42
N PHE A 131 -7.58 15.34 9.46
CA PHE A 131 -7.06 14.00 9.72
C PHE A 131 -5.71 14.07 10.46
N LEU A 132 -4.77 14.87 9.99
CA LEU A 132 -3.46 15.06 10.62
C LEU A 132 -3.61 15.55 12.08
N ASN A 133 -4.53 16.44 12.35
CA ASN A 133 -4.79 16.96 13.70
C ASN A 133 -5.23 15.87 14.70
N THR A 134 -5.70 14.73 14.23
CA THR A 134 -6.10 13.63 15.12
C THR A 134 -4.91 12.92 15.77
N PHE A 135 -3.74 12.88 15.09
CA PHE A 135 -2.57 12.12 15.57
C PHE A 135 -1.23 12.85 15.43
N ALA A 136 -1.07 13.75 14.44
CA ALA A 136 0.21 14.40 14.15
C ALA A 136 0.51 15.52 15.15
N ARG A 137 1.04 15.11 16.33
CA ARG A 137 1.34 16.00 17.45
C ARG A 137 2.81 15.91 17.83
N HIS A 138 3.37 17.04 18.27
CA HIS A 138 4.73 17.07 18.79
C HIS A 138 4.83 16.17 20.03
N TYR A 139 5.74 15.20 20.01
CA TYR A 139 5.79 14.11 21.00
C TYR A 139 6.10 14.56 22.44
N GLN A 140 6.64 15.77 22.64
CA GLN A 140 6.91 16.34 23.95
C GLN A 140 5.88 17.39 24.37
N THR A 141 5.46 18.28 23.45
CA THR A 141 4.58 19.41 23.78
C THR A 141 3.10 19.10 23.55
N GLY A 142 2.78 18.11 22.72
CA GLY A 142 1.42 17.78 22.31
C GLY A 142 0.80 18.75 21.31
N GLU A 143 1.55 19.76 20.85
CA GLU A 143 1.09 20.71 19.85
C GLU A 143 0.82 20.01 18.51
N VAL A 144 -0.24 20.42 17.81
CA VAL A 144 -0.57 19.91 16.48
C VAL A 144 0.45 20.36 15.45
N LEU A 145 0.54 19.62 14.34
CA LEU A 145 1.39 19.99 13.22
C LEU A 145 0.98 21.38 12.68
N PRO A 146 1.91 22.36 12.62
CA PRO A 146 1.61 23.71 12.13
C PRO A 146 1.09 23.71 10.69
N ASP A 147 0.11 24.56 10.39
CA ASP A 147 -0.50 24.72 9.06
C ASP A 147 0.54 25.01 7.96
N GLU A 148 1.59 25.77 8.30
CA GLU A 148 2.67 26.06 7.35
C GLU A 148 3.43 24.79 6.94
N LEU A 149 3.64 23.85 7.87
CA LEU A 149 4.28 22.58 7.56
C LEU A 149 3.37 21.67 6.73
N ILE A 150 2.07 21.66 7.00
CA ILE A 150 1.09 20.94 6.17
C ILE A 150 1.10 21.51 4.74
N LYS A 151 1.07 22.84 4.60
CA LYS A 151 1.18 23.47 3.29
C LYS A 151 2.47 23.08 2.56
N ARG A 152 3.60 23.06 3.24
CA ARG A 152 4.88 22.64 2.66
C ARG A 152 4.88 21.16 2.24
N LEU A 153 4.19 20.28 2.95
CA LEU A 153 4.00 18.88 2.53
C LEU A 153 3.21 18.81 1.22
N VAL A 154 2.10 19.55 1.12
CA VAL A 154 1.29 19.62 -0.11
C VAL A 154 2.09 20.22 -1.27
N ASP A 155 2.85 21.30 -1.04
CA ASP A 155 3.69 21.91 -2.08
C ASP A 155 4.79 20.92 -2.54
N ALA A 156 5.38 20.15 -1.62
CA ALA A 156 6.40 19.15 -1.92
C ALA A 156 5.84 17.95 -2.70
N SER A 157 4.61 17.51 -2.44
CA SER A 157 3.99 16.40 -3.16
C SER A 157 3.77 16.72 -4.66
N ASN A 158 3.69 17.99 -5.03
CA ASN A 158 3.58 18.42 -6.40
C ASN A 158 4.94 18.57 -7.11
N PHE A 159 6.06 18.47 -6.38
CA PHE A 159 7.39 18.59 -6.96
C PHE A 159 7.74 17.31 -7.74
N ASN A 160 8.17 17.47 -8.99
CA ASN A 160 8.52 16.35 -9.88
C ASN A 160 7.40 15.31 -10.12
N VAL A 161 6.13 15.64 -9.90
CA VAL A 161 4.99 14.73 -10.09
C VAL A 161 4.93 14.15 -11.51
N ALA A 162 5.27 14.91 -12.53
CA ALA A 162 5.32 14.42 -13.91
C ALA A 162 6.39 13.32 -14.09
N TYR A 163 7.58 13.50 -13.49
CA TYR A 163 8.61 12.47 -13.49
C TYR A 163 8.15 11.22 -12.76
N ALA A 164 7.56 11.35 -11.58
CA ALA A 164 7.03 10.23 -10.82
C ALA A 164 5.97 9.46 -11.63
N CYS A 165 5.07 10.18 -12.32
CA CYS A 165 4.07 9.57 -13.21
C CYS A 165 4.73 8.80 -14.36
N LEU A 166 5.67 9.40 -15.09
CA LEU A 166 6.38 8.73 -16.18
C LEU A 166 7.16 7.51 -15.69
N ARG A 167 7.73 7.56 -14.50
CA ARG A 167 8.41 6.41 -13.92
C ARG A 167 7.45 5.24 -13.66
N GLN A 168 6.24 5.49 -13.17
CA GLN A 168 5.22 4.44 -13.01
C GLN A 168 4.77 3.89 -14.37
N ILE A 169 4.62 4.75 -15.37
CA ILE A 169 4.32 4.33 -16.74
C ILE A 169 5.45 3.46 -17.32
N SER A 170 6.72 3.84 -17.08
CA SER A 170 7.85 3.02 -17.54
C SER A 170 7.84 1.61 -16.96
N PHE A 171 7.47 1.45 -15.71
CA PHE A 171 7.31 0.13 -15.09
C PHE A 171 6.17 -0.69 -15.72
N GLY A 172 5.05 -0.05 -16.04
CA GLY A 172 3.96 -0.71 -16.78
C GLY A 172 4.37 -1.14 -18.20
N LEU A 173 5.12 -0.29 -18.92
CA LEU A 173 5.66 -0.64 -20.23
C LEU A 173 6.62 -1.83 -20.16
N LEU A 174 7.51 -1.85 -19.18
CA LEU A 174 8.44 -2.95 -18.97
C LEU A 174 7.71 -4.25 -18.59
N ASP A 175 6.71 -4.18 -17.72
CA ASP A 175 5.87 -5.32 -17.37
C ASP A 175 5.20 -5.91 -18.60
N MET A 176 4.51 -5.10 -19.39
CA MET A 176 3.86 -5.56 -20.61
C MET A 176 4.85 -6.10 -21.64
N ALA A 177 6.03 -5.49 -21.78
CA ALA A 177 7.05 -5.99 -22.67
C ALA A 177 7.48 -7.42 -22.29
N TRP A 178 7.72 -7.70 -21.01
CA TRP A 178 8.07 -9.05 -20.55
C TRP A 178 6.96 -10.07 -20.77
N TYR A 179 5.69 -9.71 -20.53
CA TYR A 179 4.57 -10.65 -20.55
C TYR A 179 3.85 -10.76 -21.91
N THR A 180 4.29 -10.02 -22.93
CA THR A 180 3.84 -10.21 -24.33
C THR A 180 4.77 -11.13 -25.14
N HIS A 181 5.86 -11.60 -24.57
CA HIS A 181 6.72 -12.61 -25.21
C HIS A 181 6.02 -13.96 -25.31
N ASN A 182 6.10 -14.57 -26.51
CA ASN A 182 5.55 -15.89 -26.78
C ASN A 182 6.61 -17.02 -26.73
N THR A 183 7.88 -16.66 -26.57
CA THR A 183 9.02 -17.59 -26.52
C THR A 183 9.96 -17.18 -25.38
N PRO A 184 10.78 -18.10 -24.86
CA PRO A 184 11.85 -17.74 -23.92
C PRO A 184 12.72 -16.62 -24.50
N PHE A 185 13.06 -15.65 -23.65
CA PHE A 185 13.91 -14.54 -24.05
C PHE A 185 15.38 -14.99 -24.10
N GLU A 186 16.05 -14.76 -25.23
CA GLU A 186 17.47 -15.10 -25.46
C GLU A 186 18.21 -13.83 -25.88
N GLY A 187 18.38 -12.86 -24.99
CA GLY A 187 19.02 -11.59 -25.35
C GLY A 187 19.64 -10.88 -24.15
N ASP A 188 20.16 -9.69 -24.39
CA ASP A 188 20.62 -8.81 -23.34
C ASP A 188 19.42 -8.18 -22.64
N VAL A 189 19.22 -8.56 -21.37
CA VAL A 189 18.10 -8.10 -20.52
C VAL A 189 18.07 -6.59 -20.37
N LYS A 190 19.25 -5.98 -20.29
CA LYS A 190 19.38 -4.54 -20.09
C LYS A 190 19.04 -3.74 -21.34
N ALA A 191 19.51 -4.21 -22.49
CA ALA A 191 19.15 -3.62 -23.78
C ALA A 191 17.64 -3.75 -24.04
N TYR A 192 17.06 -4.89 -23.70
CA TYR A 192 15.62 -5.12 -23.80
C TYR A 192 14.82 -4.17 -22.90
N GLU A 193 15.23 -4.02 -21.65
CA GLU A 193 14.61 -3.11 -20.69
C GLU A 193 14.65 -1.67 -21.21
N GLN A 194 15.80 -1.21 -21.70
CA GLN A 194 15.96 0.14 -22.24
C GLN A 194 15.06 0.40 -23.45
N GLU A 195 14.91 -0.57 -24.34
CA GLU A 195 14.00 -0.46 -25.49
C GLU A 195 12.52 -0.46 -25.04
N ALA A 196 12.17 -1.29 -24.06
CA ALA A 196 10.79 -1.43 -23.57
C ALA A 196 10.20 -0.13 -23.02
N TRP A 197 10.99 0.68 -22.36
CA TRP A 197 10.51 1.91 -21.73
C TRP A 197 11.11 3.22 -22.28
N LYS A 198 11.79 3.16 -23.44
CA LYS A 198 12.47 4.32 -24.04
C LYS A 198 11.60 5.57 -24.16
N ASP A 199 10.30 5.39 -24.48
CA ASP A 199 9.37 6.49 -24.68
C ASP A 199 8.97 7.21 -23.35
N ALA A 200 9.21 6.57 -22.22
CA ALA A 200 9.03 7.13 -20.88
C ALA A 200 10.36 7.53 -20.21
N GLN A 201 11.48 7.34 -20.87
CA GLN A 201 12.82 7.64 -20.37
C GLN A 201 13.18 9.12 -20.58
N ILE A 202 13.14 9.93 -19.53
CA ILE A 202 13.46 11.37 -19.59
C ILE A 202 14.77 11.75 -18.91
N LEU A 203 15.37 10.85 -18.16
CA LEU A 203 16.66 11.04 -17.51
C LEU A 203 17.72 10.11 -18.11
N PRO A 204 19.02 10.47 -18.03
CA PRO A 204 20.08 9.58 -18.49
C PRO A 204 20.02 8.20 -17.83
N VAL A 205 20.33 7.17 -18.62
CA VAL A 205 20.39 5.80 -18.13
C VAL A 205 21.58 5.63 -17.17
N VAL A 206 21.32 5.03 -16.02
CA VAL A 206 22.36 4.61 -15.08
C VAL A 206 22.88 3.23 -15.52
N GLN A 207 24.13 3.19 -15.97
CA GLN A 207 24.70 2.00 -16.62
C GLN A 207 24.76 0.75 -15.72
N GLU A 208 24.86 0.92 -14.41
CA GLU A 208 24.91 -0.15 -13.44
C GLU A 208 23.52 -0.65 -13.00
N ALA A 209 22.45 0.09 -13.33
CA ALA A 209 21.09 -0.26 -12.95
C ALA A 209 20.47 -1.23 -13.98
N CYS A 210 19.65 -2.16 -13.47
CA CYS A 210 18.78 -3.02 -14.26
C CYS A 210 17.53 -3.33 -13.43
N MET A 211 16.40 -2.74 -13.80
CA MET A 211 15.15 -2.91 -13.05
C MET A 211 14.62 -4.33 -13.17
N SER A 212 14.72 -4.95 -14.32
CA SER A 212 14.23 -6.31 -14.57
C SER A 212 14.79 -7.34 -13.60
N THR A 213 16.04 -7.17 -13.13
CA THR A 213 16.67 -8.11 -12.18
C THR A 213 16.20 -7.96 -10.74
N GLN A 214 15.47 -6.90 -10.42
CA GLN A 214 14.97 -6.60 -9.07
C GLN A 214 13.46 -6.35 -9.03
N PHE A 215 12.78 -6.49 -10.15
CA PHE A 215 11.36 -6.19 -10.30
C PHE A 215 10.47 -7.31 -9.73
N SER A 216 10.55 -7.49 -8.41
CA SER A 216 9.83 -8.55 -7.71
C SER A 216 8.31 -8.48 -7.88
N HIS A 217 7.73 -7.30 -8.04
CA HIS A 217 6.29 -7.13 -8.24
C HIS A 217 5.76 -7.99 -9.39
N ILE A 218 6.41 -7.92 -10.54
CA ILE A 218 5.97 -8.65 -11.74
C ILE A 218 6.49 -10.09 -11.82
N PHE A 219 7.64 -10.41 -11.23
CA PHE A 219 8.22 -11.75 -11.30
C PHE A 219 7.93 -12.65 -10.09
N ALA A 220 7.60 -12.09 -8.93
CA ALA A 220 7.36 -12.84 -7.70
C ALA A 220 6.19 -12.30 -6.85
N GLY A 221 5.71 -11.09 -7.13
CA GLY A 221 4.71 -10.39 -6.33
C GLY A 221 3.26 -10.57 -6.80
N GLY A 222 3.03 -11.25 -7.94
CA GLY A 222 1.69 -11.48 -8.47
C GLY A 222 1.17 -10.39 -9.42
N TYR A 223 1.96 -9.36 -9.73
CA TYR A 223 1.57 -8.26 -10.63
C TYR A 223 1.99 -8.48 -12.11
N ALA A 224 2.22 -9.72 -12.52
CA ALA A 224 2.55 -10.07 -13.90
C ALA A 224 1.48 -9.56 -14.88
N ALA A 225 1.88 -8.76 -15.87
CA ALA A 225 1.00 -8.04 -16.80
C ALA A 225 -0.09 -7.19 -16.11
N GLY A 226 0.14 -6.80 -14.85
CA GLY A 226 -0.81 -6.12 -13.98
C GLY A 226 -0.26 -4.87 -13.29
N TYR A 227 0.99 -4.48 -13.54
CA TYR A 227 1.59 -3.32 -12.87
C TYR A 227 0.89 -1.99 -13.21
N TYR A 228 0.24 -1.89 -14.36
CA TYR A 228 -0.57 -0.73 -14.75
C TYR A 228 -1.65 -0.38 -13.72
N SER A 229 -2.06 -1.36 -12.89
CA SER A 229 -3.12 -1.23 -11.89
C SER A 229 -2.90 -0.07 -10.92
N TYR A 230 -1.64 0.22 -10.55
CA TYR A 230 -1.31 1.36 -9.69
C TYR A 230 -1.74 2.70 -10.29
N LYS A 231 -1.44 2.94 -11.57
CA LYS A 231 -1.85 4.19 -12.24
C LYS A 231 -3.33 4.22 -12.59
N TRP A 232 -3.92 3.06 -12.86
CA TRP A 232 -5.36 2.96 -13.06
C TRP A 232 -6.13 3.27 -11.77
N ALA A 233 -5.72 2.70 -10.66
CA ALA A 233 -6.31 2.96 -9.37
C ALA A 233 -6.17 4.42 -8.93
N GLU A 234 -5.04 5.08 -9.23
CA GLU A 234 -4.81 6.51 -8.95
C GLU A 234 -5.83 7.43 -9.65
N VAL A 235 -6.30 7.07 -10.86
CA VAL A 235 -7.38 7.81 -11.52
C VAL A 235 -8.69 7.64 -10.76
N LEU A 236 -8.99 6.42 -10.30
CA LEU A 236 -10.23 6.11 -9.61
C LEU A 236 -10.24 6.68 -8.18
N ASP A 237 -9.10 6.66 -7.49
CA ASP A 237 -8.98 7.19 -6.14
C ASP A 237 -9.21 8.71 -6.10
N ALA A 238 -8.66 9.44 -7.07
CA ALA A 238 -8.84 10.89 -7.19
C ALA A 238 -10.32 11.26 -7.37
N ASP A 239 -11.05 10.50 -8.17
CA ASP A 239 -12.49 10.69 -8.34
C ASP A 239 -13.27 10.36 -7.05
N ALA A 240 -12.99 9.20 -6.45
CA ALA A 240 -13.62 8.79 -5.20
C ALA A 240 -13.33 9.76 -4.05
N PHE A 241 -12.06 10.22 -3.90
CA PHE A 241 -11.68 11.14 -2.85
C PHE A 241 -12.31 12.53 -3.03
N SER A 242 -12.59 12.95 -4.27
CA SER A 242 -13.34 14.18 -4.53
C SER A 242 -14.73 14.18 -3.88
N LEU A 243 -15.38 13.01 -3.82
CA LEU A 243 -16.65 12.86 -3.14
C LEU A 243 -16.54 13.02 -1.63
N PHE A 244 -15.47 12.50 -1.02
CA PHE A 244 -15.20 12.74 0.41
C PHE A 244 -15.07 14.23 0.68
N LYS A 245 -14.27 14.96 -0.10
CA LYS A 245 -14.12 16.43 0.05
C LYS A 245 -15.45 17.18 -0.10
N GLN A 246 -16.30 16.78 -1.02
CA GLN A 246 -17.63 17.40 -1.20
C GLN A 246 -18.60 17.15 -0.04
N LYS A 247 -18.46 16.01 0.65
CA LYS A 247 -19.36 15.63 1.77
C LYS A 247 -18.88 16.15 3.11
N GLY A 248 -17.69 16.69 3.18
CA GLY A 248 -17.05 17.14 4.42
C GLY A 248 -16.46 15.94 5.16
N ILE A 249 -15.17 15.77 4.98
CA ILE A 249 -14.37 14.76 5.68
C ILE A 249 -14.16 15.21 7.13
#